data_2bfaef84ee525c6d99a2af5e9d2cd3aa
#
_entry.id   2bfaef84ee525c6d99a2af5e9d2cd3aa
#
_cell.length_a   1.000
_cell.length_b   1.000
_cell.length_c   1.000
_cell.angle_alpha   90.00
_cell.angle_beta   90.00
_cell.angle_gamma   90.00
#
_symmetry.space_group_name_H-M   'P 1'
#
loop_
_entity.id
_entity.type
_entity.pdbx_description
1 polymer ?
#
loop_
_entity_poly.entity_id
_entity_poly.type
_entity_poly.pdbx_seq_one_letter_code
_entity_poly.pdbx_strand_id
1 'polypeptide(L)'
;FDSETFTHVVTIQSGSEEAGGCPLAGPKGVCFSETLGELYIADPAAQKVFVLDGETYALKRSLGRPENMTGDTQFAPYRIAVDTIGRLYIVVQNSHEGIVELNPDGGFSRYLGLNKPKINLIEYFWRSLATDEQKKQMAKAYAPSFGGVDLDGDGFVFAVTGDTSSEEKVFRFNAKGDN
;
A
#
# COMPACT_ATOMS: atom_id res chain seq x y z
N PHE A 1 -22.34 5.08 8.46
CA PHE A 1 -23.73 4.59 8.55
C PHE A 1 -23.88 3.80 9.84
N ASP A 2 -24.98 3.99 10.51
CA ASP A 2 -25.41 3.16 11.63
C ASP A 2 -25.78 1.77 11.10
N SER A 3 -25.26 0.70 11.72
CA SER A 3 -25.39 -0.68 11.21
C SER A 3 -26.79 -1.28 11.40
N GLU A 4 -27.59 -0.73 12.31
CA GLU A 4 -28.96 -1.18 12.58
C GLU A 4 -29.99 -0.44 11.74
N THR A 5 -29.81 0.87 11.60
CA THR A 5 -30.77 1.76 10.92
C THR A 5 -30.36 2.10 9.48
N PHE A 6 -29.13 1.82 9.09
CA PHE A 6 -28.52 2.20 7.81
C PHE A 6 -28.57 3.71 7.52
N THR A 7 -28.67 4.50 8.57
CA THR A 7 -28.66 5.97 8.45
C THR A 7 -27.22 6.50 8.34
N HIS A 8 -27.06 7.60 7.61
CA HIS A 8 -25.80 8.31 7.56
C HIS A 8 -25.48 8.91 8.92
N VAL A 9 -24.26 8.66 9.44
CA VAL A 9 -23.80 9.17 10.74
C VAL A 9 -22.93 10.41 10.55
N VAL A 10 -21.88 10.30 9.76
CA VAL A 10 -20.91 11.38 9.58
C VAL A 10 -20.27 11.36 8.18
N THR A 11 -19.91 12.53 7.68
CA THR A 11 -19.03 12.69 6.51
C THR A 11 -17.74 13.37 6.93
N ILE A 12 -16.61 12.69 6.79
CA ILE A 12 -15.28 13.26 7.02
C ILE A 12 -14.82 13.91 5.72
N GLN A 13 -14.63 15.24 5.73
CA GLN A 13 -14.17 15.99 4.56
C GLN A 13 -13.02 16.93 4.93
N SER A 14 -12.28 17.40 3.94
CA SER A 14 -11.12 18.27 4.15
C SER A 14 -11.51 19.51 4.95
N GLY A 15 -10.75 19.79 6.03
CA GLY A 15 -10.95 20.96 6.89
C GLY A 15 -12.18 20.93 7.75
N SER A 16 -12.94 19.83 7.81
CA SER A 16 -14.11 19.72 8.71
C SER A 16 -13.64 19.67 10.17
N GLU A 17 -14.39 20.31 11.06
CA GLU A 17 -14.15 20.23 12.52
C GLU A 17 -14.31 18.79 13.01
N GLU A 18 -15.22 18.02 12.42
CA GLU A 18 -15.49 16.61 12.71
C GLU A 18 -14.28 15.70 12.42
N ALA A 19 -13.44 16.07 11.44
CA ALA A 19 -12.19 15.35 11.11
C ALA A 19 -10.96 15.99 11.79
N GLY A 20 -11.15 16.81 12.83
CA GLY A 20 -10.04 17.49 13.50
C GLY A 20 -9.18 18.35 12.56
N GLY A 21 -9.79 18.88 11.47
CA GLY A 21 -9.08 19.66 10.48
C GLY A 21 -8.21 18.85 9.52
N CYS A 22 -8.47 17.56 9.33
CA CYS A 22 -7.69 16.69 8.44
C CYS A 22 -7.64 17.25 7.00
N PRO A 23 -6.46 17.53 6.43
CA PRO A 23 -6.32 18.17 5.13
C PRO A 23 -6.39 17.15 3.98
N LEU A 24 -7.53 16.48 3.81
CA LEU A 24 -7.75 15.54 2.70
C LEU A 24 -7.69 16.26 1.35
N ALA A 25 -7.01 15.65 0.38
CA ALA A 25 -6.86 16.18 -0.98
C ALA A 25 -7.52 15.29 -2.05
N GLY A 26 -7.50 13.98 -1.84
CA GLY A 26 -8.07 13.00 -2.78
C GLY A 26 -7.96 11.58 -2.24
N PRO A 27 -8.66 11.25 -1.14
CA PRO A 27 -8.58 9.94 -0.51
C PRO A 27 -9.08 8.82 -1.44
N LYS A 28 -8.41 7.67 -1.41
CA LYS A 28 -8.71 6.51 -2.27
C LYS A 28 -8.79 5.19 -1.52
N GLY A 29 -8.23 5.11 -0.33
CA GLY A 29 -8.26 3.90 0.49
C GLY A 29 -8.60 4.24 1.93
N VAL A 30 -9.28 3.33 2.59
CA VAL A 30 -9.66 3.44 4.01
C VAL A 30 -9.53 2.07 4.66
N CYS A 31 -9.07 2.06 5.91
CA CYS A 31 -9.02 0.87 6.75
C CYS A 31 -9.35 1.29 8.18
N PHE A 32 -10.24 0.57 8.84
CA PHE A 32 -10.53 0.74 10.25
C PHE A 32 -9.91 -0.42 11.04
N SER A 33 -9.13 -0.10 12.06
CA SER A 33 -8.58 -1.09 12.98
C SER A 33 -9.36 -1.07 14.29
N GLU A 34 -10.19 -2.08 14.51
CA GLU A 34 -10.94 -2.25 15.76
C GLU A 34 -10.00 -2.37 16.96
N THR A 35 -8.90 -3.12 16.81
CA THR A 35 -7.92 -3.35 17.87
C THR A 35 -7.25 -2.07 18.36
N LEU A 36 -6.97 -1.13 17.44
CA LEU A 36 -6.28 0.12 17.73
C LEU A 36 -7.25 1.29 17.95
N GLY A 37 -8.53 1.12 17.59
CA GLY A 37 -9.53 2.21 17.61
C GLY A 37 -9.12 3.35 16.68
N GLU A 38 -8.55 3.04 15.51
CA GLU A 38 -8.00 4.03 14.59
C GLU A 38 -8.55 3.86 13.16
N LEU A 39 -8.84 4.98 12.52
CA LEU A 39 -9.23 5.06 11.13
C LEU A 39 -8.04 5.55 10.29
N TYR A 40 -7.66 4.77 9.29
CA TYR A 40 -6.55 5.06 8.39
C TYR A 40 -7.09 5.46 7.02
N ILE A 41 -6.62 6.58 6.48
CA ILE A 41 -7.04 7.11 5.18
C ILE A 41 -5.82 7.26 4.29
N ALA A 42 -5.78 6.52 3.19
CA ALA A 42 -4.74 6.63 2.15
C ALA A 42 -5.15 7.71 1.15
N ASP A 43 -4.36 8.77 1.06
CA ASP A 43 -4.60 9.93 0.18
C ASP A 43 -3.42 10.12 -0.77
N PRO A 44 -3.51 9.61 -2.01
CA PRO A 44 -2.44 9.75 -2.99
C PRO A 44 -2.20 11.19 -3.43
N ALA A 45 -3.23 12.05 -3.43
CA ALA A 45 -3.10 13.44 -3.82
C ALA A 45 -2.36 14.26 -2.73
N ALA A 46 -2.60 13.96 -1.47
CA ALA A 46 -1.84 14.52 -0.35
C ALA A 46 -0.47 13.84 -0.16
N GLN A 47 -0.21 12.69 -0.81
CA GLN A 47 0.97 11.85 -0.62
C GLN A 47 1.16 11.40 0.83
N LYS A 48 0.06 11.10 1.51
CA LYS A 48 0.04 10.79 2.93
C LYS A 48 -0.98 9.71 3.27
N VAL A 49 -0.71 9.05 4.38
CA VAL A 49 -1.72 8.33 5.15
C VAL A 49 -2.08 9.19 6.36
N PHE A 50 -3.35 9.48 6.52
CA PHE A 50 -3.87 10.15 7.72
C PHE A 50 -4.41 9.10 8.68
N VAL A 51 -4.09 9.25 9.95
CA VAL A 51 -4.57 8.39 11.03
C VAL A 51 -5.42 9.21 11.97
N LEU A 52 -6.69 8.85 12.05
CA LEU A 52 -7.68 9.51 12.86
C LEU A 52 -8.07 8.61 14.03
N ASP A 53 -8.52 9.22 15.09
CA ASP A 53 -9.20 8.52 16.18
C ASP A 53 -10.51 7.91 15.66
N GLY A 54 -10.78 6.66 16.00
CA GLY A 54 -11.93 5.92 15.44
C GLY A 54 -13.29 6.34 15.95
N GLU A 55 -13.36 7.02 17.11
CA GLU A 55 -14.60 7.48 17.72
C GLU A 55 -14.88 8.96 17.43
N THR A 56 -13.84 9.79 17.61
CA THR A 56 -13.96 11.25 17.49
C THR A 56 -13.60 11.78 16.11
N TYR A 57 -12.98 10.95 15.27
CA TYR A 57 -12.41 11.31 13.96
C TYR A 57 -11.37 12.42 14.00
N ALA A 58 -10.86 12.75 15.18
CA ALA A 58 -9.78 13.71 15.33
C ALA A 58 -8.48 13.20 14.69
N LEU A 59 -7.77 14.06 13.98
CA LEU A 59 -6.48 13.72 13.38
C LEU A 59 -5.43 13.44 14.47
N LYS A 60 -4.95 12.20 14.56
CA LYS A 60 -3.88 11.80 15.50
C LYS A 60 -2.49 12.03 14.92
N ARG A 61 -2.28 11.62 13.66
CA ARG A 61 -0.99 11.76 12.97
C ARG A 61 -1.14 11.65 11.46
N SER A 62 -0.14 12.11 10.74
CA SER A 62 -0.03 11.92 9.29
C SER A 62 1.33 11.31 8.95
N LEU A 63 1.32 10.31 8.04
CA LEU A 63 2.50 9.58 7.60
C LEU A 63 2.75 9.91 6.13
N GLY A 64 3.87 10.56 5.85
CA GLY A 64 4.37 10.79 4.50
C GLY A 64 5.34 9.71 4.07
N ARG A 65 6.12 9.97 3.00
CA ARG A 65 7.21 9.09 2.59
C ARG A 65 8.22 8.94 3.72
N PRO A 66 8.51 7.71 4.20
CA PRO A 66 9.55 7.50 5.20
C PRO A 66 10.95 7.89 4.67
N GLU A 67 11.78 8.53 5.50
CA GLU A 67 13.15 8.94 5.13
C GLU A 67 14.03 7.73 4.75
N ASN A 68 13.83 6.59 5.41
CA ASN A 68 14.55 5.34 5.17
C ASN A 68 13.96 4.49 4.03
N MET A 69 12.92 4.96 3.32
CA MET A 69 12.31 4.24 2.21
C MET A 69 13.23 4.25 1.00
N THR A 70 13.61 3.07 0.54
CA THR A 70 14.44 2.87 -0.65
C THR A 70 13.62 3.02 -1.93
N GLY A 71 14.32 3.19 -3.07
CA GLY A 71 13.69 3.37 -4.38
C GLY A 71 13.25 4.81 -4.67
N ASP A 72 12.88 5.05 -5.93
CA ASP A 72 12.53 6.39 -6.44
C ASP A 72 11.03 6.60 -6.61
N THR A 73 10.21 5.61 -6.25
CA THR A 73 8.76 5.69 -6.39
C THR A 73 8.19 6.80 -5.52
N GLN A 74 7.38 7.66 -6.13
CA GLN A 74 6.62 8.68 -5.41
C GLN A 74 5.66 8.01 -4.42
N PHE A 75 5.64 8.44 -3.17
CA PHE A 75 4.74 7.88 -2.16
C PHE A 75 3.32 8.41 -2.37
N ALA A 76 2.53 7.70 -3.18
CA ALA A 76 1.13 8.01 -3.45
C ALA A 76 0.25 6.85 -2.94
N PRO A 77 -0.07 6.79 -1.63
CA PRO A 77 -0.79 5.68 -1.01
C PRO A 77 -2.21 5.58 -1.58
N TYR A 78 -2.56 4.40 -2.12
CA TYR A 78 -3.81 4.19 -2.85
C TYR A 78 -4.75 3.21 -2.14
N ARG A 79 -4.22 2.13 -1.57
CA ARG A 79 -4.94 1.15 -0.74
C ARG A 79 -4.14 0.89 0.51
N ILE A 80 -4.82 0.54 1.57
CA ILE A 80 -4.21 0.33 2.87
C ILE A 80 -4.92 -0.78 3.63
N ALA A 81 -4.13 -1.62 4.29
CA ALA A 81 -4.57 -2.54 5.32
C ALA A 81 -3.64 -2.39 6.54
N VAL A 82 -4.16 -2.67 7.73
CA VAL A 82 -3.43 -2.48 8.99
C VAL A 82 -3.63 -3.70 9.86
N ASP A 83 -2.53 -4.26 10.38
CA ASP A 83 -2.62 -5.40 11.28
C ASP A 83 -2.90 -5.02 12.75
N THR A 84 -3.06 -6.04 13.58
CA THR A 84 -3.43 -5.89 15.00
C THR A 84 -2.35 -5.19 15.85
N ILE A 85 -1.11 -5.12 15.37
CA ILE A 85 0.00 -4.43 16.05
C ILE A 85 0.31 -3.06 15.44
N GLY A 86 -0.42 -2.64 14.40
CA GLY A 86 -0.30 -1.33 13.78
C GLY A 86 0.70 -1.24 12.63
N ARG A 87 1.15 -2.36 12.04
CA ARG A 87 1.92 -2.31 10.79
C ARG A 87 0.97 -2.01 9.64
N LEU A 88 1.44 -1.16 8.74
CA LEU A 88 0.66 -0.71 7.59
C LEU A 88 1.15 -1.41 6.33
N TYR A 89 0.24 -1.90 5.54
CA TYR A 89 0.48 -2.51 4.23
C TYR A 89 -0.18 -1.62 3.17
N ILE A 90 0.64 -0.96 2.36
CA ILE A 90 0.20 0.13 1.49
C ILE A 90 0.51 -0.20 0.05
N VAL A 91 -0.53 -0.21 -0.78
CA VAL A 91 -0.38 -0.17 -2.24
C VAL A 91 -0.16 1.28 -2.64
N VAL A 92 0.97 1.54 -3.27
CA VAL A 92 1.33 2.86 -3.80
C VAL A 92 0.98 2.91 -5.28
N GLN A 93 0.31 3.98 -5.69
CA GLN A 93 -0.14 4.16 -7.07
C GLN A 93 1.07 4.24 -8.03
N ASN A 94 0.95 3.56 -9.17
CA ASN A 94 2.01 3.49 -10.20
C ASN A 94 3.35 2.95 -9.69
N SER A 95 3.35 2.17 -8.60
CA SER A 95 4.55 1.50 -8.10
C SER A 95 4.69 0.10 -8.68
N HIS A 96 5.91 -0.26 -9.04
CA HIS A 96 6.32 -1.62 -9.42
C HIS A 96 7.27 -2.23 -8.38
N GLU A 97 7.36 -1.62 -7.20
CA GLU A 97 8.23 -2.06 -6.11
C GLU A 97 7.52 -2.99 -5.11
N GLY A 98 6.24 -3.30 -5.37
CA GLY A 98 5.44 -4.13 -4.49
C GLY A 98 4.61 -3.32 -3.48
N ILE A 99 4.15 -4.00 -2.44
CA ILE A 99 3.39 -3.41 -1.33
C ILE A 99 4.38 -2.86 -0.31
N VAL A 100 4.23 -1.62 0.07
CA VAL A 100 5.05 -0.98 1.11
C VAL A 100 4.57 -1.43 2.48
N GLU A 101 5.46 -2.03 3.28
CA GLU A 101 5.21 -2.30 4.70
C GLU A 101 5.86 -1.20 5.53
N LEU A 102 5.07 -0.54 6.38
CA LEU A 102 5.56 0.40 7.39
C LEU A 102 5.37 -0.17 8.79
N ASN A 103 6.31 0.15 9.66
CA ASN A 103 6.19 -0.11 11.10
C ASN A 103 5.10 0.79 11.73
N PRO A 104 4.64 0.50 12.95
CA PRO A 104 3.63 1.31 13.63
C PRO A 104 4.01 2.78 13.83
N ASP A 105 5.30 3.08 13.88
CA ASP A 105 5.86 4.44 13.98
C ASP A 105 5.90 5.19 12.63
N GLY A 106 5.56 4.50 11.54
CA GLY A 106 5.60 5.03 10.18
C GLY A 106 6.94 4.85 9.46
N GLY A 107 7.94 4.24 10.09
CA GLY A 107 9.21 3.90 9.46
C GLY A 107 9.05 2.79 8.41
N PHE A 108 9.81 2.89 7.31
CA PHE A 108 9.82 1.85 6.27
C PHE A 108 10.43 0.55 6.80
N SER A 109 9.72 -0.56 6.62
CA SER A 109 10.17 -1.90 6.95
C SER A 109 10.73 -2.62 5.71
N ARG A 110 9.89 -2.82 4.71
CA ARG A 110 10.25 -3.54 3.47
C ARG A 110 9.19 -3.37 2.39
N TYR A 111 9.48 -3.96 1.23
CA TYR A 111 8.49 -4.22 0.19
C TYR A 111 8.06 -5.69 0.23
N LEU A 112 6.75 -5.97 0.11
CA LEU A 112 6.19 -7.30 -0.10
C LEU A 112 5.89 -7.51 -1.59
N GLY A 113 6.01 -8.77 -2.03
CA GLY A 113 5.69 -9.13 -3.41
C GLY A 113 6.71 -8.64 -4.42
N LEU A 114 7.87 -8.16 -3.99
CA LEU A 114 9.02 -8.00 -4.88
C LEU A 114 9.38 -9.39 -5.41
N ASN A 115 9.02 -9.64 -6.67
CA ASN A 115 9.68 -10.69 -7.43
C ASN A 115 11.15 -10.28 -7.54
N LYS A 116 11.97 -10.70 -6.58
CA LYS A 116 13.42 -10.73 -6.82
C LYS A 116 13.56 -11.60 -8.06
N PRO A 117 13.97 -11.07 -9.23
CA PRO A 117 14.20 -11.92 -10.36
C PRO A 117 15.19 -12.98 -9.85
N LYS A 118 14.80 -14.24 -9.89
CA LYS A 118 15.78 -15.33 -9.73
C LYS A 118 16.80 -15.02 -10.81
N ILE A 119 18.00 -14.56 -10.41
CA ILE A 119 19.05 -14.23 -11.35
C ILE A 119 19.37 -15.55 -12.04
N ASN A 120 18.75 -15.75 -13.19
CA ASN A 120 19.09 -16.86 -14.04
C ASN A 120 20.44 -16.47 -14.64
N LEU A 121 21.50 -17.07 -14.15
CA LEU A 121 22.86 -16.81 -14.64
C LEU A 121 22.97 -16.95 -16.16
N ILE A 122 22.12 -17.81 -16.74
CA ILE A 122 21.99 -18.00 -18.19
C ILE A 122 21.39 -16.73 -18.83
N GLU A 123 20.35 -16.16 -18.22
CA GLU A 123 19.70 -14.93 -18.71
C GLU A 123 20.62 -13.71 -18.56
N TYR A 124 21.38 -13.64 -17.47
CA TYR A 124 22.43 -12.63 -17.29
C TYR A 124 23.53 -12.74 -18.35
N PHE A 125 23.95 -13.95 -18.66
CA PHE A 125 24.94 -14.21 -19.74
C PHE A 125 24.39 -13.78 -21.10
N TRP A 126 23.17 -14.16 -21.47
CA TRP A 126 22.54 -13.74 -22.72
C TRP A 126 22.31 -12.23 -22.78
N ARG A 127 21.95 -11.60 -21.66
CA ARG A 127 21.84 -10.13 -21.57
C ARG A 127 23.18 -9.42 -21.83
N SER A 128 24.29 -10.00 -21.41
CA SER A 128 25.63 -9.42 -21.67
C SER A 128 26.03 -9.47 -23.13
N LEU A 129 25.50 -10.44 -23.88
CA LEU A 129 25.76 -10.62 -25.32
C LEU A 129 24.69 -9.95 -26.21
N ALA A 130 23.58 -9.51 -25.66
CA ALA A 130 22.50 -8.89 -26.41
C ALA A 130 22.85 -7.48 -26.88
N THR A 131 22.43 -7.14 -28.12
CA THR A 131 22.51 -5.77 -28.64
C THR A 131 21.59 -4.82 -27.88
N ASP A 132 21.84 -3.51 -28.00
CA ASP A 132 21.01 -2.50 -27.28
C ASP A 132 19.53 -2.52 -27.71
N GLU A 133 19.22 -2.91 -28.93
CA GLU A 133 17.86 -3.13 -29.44
C GLU A 133 17.21 -4.36 -28.82
N GLN A 134 17.94 -5.45 -28.69
CA GLN A 134 17.47 -6.66 -28.02
C GLN A 134 17.29 -6.44 -26.51
N LYS A 135 18.16 -5.65 -25.86
CA LYS A 135 18.02 -5.26 -24.45
C LYS A 135 16.75 -4.45 -24.18
N LYS A 136 16.33 -3.62 -25.15
CA LYS A 136 15.08 -2.86 -25.05
C LYS A 136 13.82 -3.74 -25.16
N GLN A 137 13.92 -4.85 -25.89
CA GLN A 137 12.84 -5.82 -26.06
C GLN A 137 12.79 -6.88 -24.93
N MET A 138 13.90 -7.09 -24.22
CA MET A 138 13.90 -7.91 -23.02
C MET A 138 13.06 -7.19 -21.96
N ALA A 139 11.81 -7.65 -21.78
CA ALA A 139 10.90 -7.11 -20.79
C ALA A 139 11.61 -7.02 -19.44
N LYS A 140 11.69 -5.83 -18.88
CA LYS A 140 12.01 -5.69 -17.47
C LYS A 140 10.96 -6.49 -16.73
N ALA A 141 11.38 -7.51 -15.98
CA ALA A 141 10.49 -8.19 -15.05
C ALA A 141 10.12 -7.18 -13.95
N TYR A 142 9.09 -6.37 -14.21
CA TYR A 142 8.51 -5.52 -13.21
C TYR A 142 7.70 -6.40 -12.26
N ALA A 143 7.74 -6.10 -10.96
CA ALA A 143 6.75 -6.63 -10.05
C ALA A 143 5.35 -6.24 -10.57
N PRO A 144 4.34 -7.12 -10.43
CA PRO A 144 2.99 -6.77 -10.81
C PRO A 144 2.55 -5.52 -10.05
N SER A 145 1.86 -4.61 -10.72
CA SER A 145 1.19 -3.50 -10.05
C SER A 145 0.05 -4.07 -9.22
N PHE A 146 0.06 -3.82 -7.92
CA PHE A 146 -1.02 -4.24 -7.05
C PHE A 146 -2.16 -3.21 -7.09
N GLY A 147 -3.41 -3.72 -7.12
CA GLY A 147 -4.64 -2.90 -7.12
C GLY A 147 -5.38 -2.92 -5.80
N GLY A 148 -5.11 -3.92 -4.95
CA GLY A 148 -5.75 -4.09 -3.65
C GLY A 148 -4.88 -4.83 -2.66
N VAL A 149 -5.13 -4.60 -1.38
CA VAL A 149 -4.48 -5.27 -0.26
C VAL A 149 -5.50 -5.44 0.88
N ASP A 150 -5.44 -6.58 1.56
CA ASP A 150 -6.24 -6.89 2.75
C ASP A 150 -5.49 -7.87 3.65
N LEU A 151 -5.99 -8.08 4.86
CA LEU A 151 -5.42 -8.97 5.87
C LEU A 151 -6.47 -9.96 6.36
N ASP A 152 -6.05 -11.19 6.65
CA ASP A 152 -6.88 -12.12 7.41
C ASP A 152 -6.61 -12.03 8.92
N GLY A 153 -7.44 -12.76 9.71
CA GLY A 153 -7.30 -12.81 11.17
C GLY A 153 -6.00 -13.46 11.67
N ASP A 154 -5.30 -14.19 10.81
CA ASP A 154 -4.02 -14.86 11.12
C ASP A 154 -2.81 -13.98 10.74
N GLY A 155 -3.04 -12.79 10.17
CA GLY A 155 -2.01 -11.84 9.78
C GLY A 155 -1.33 -12.15 8.44
N PHE A 156 -1.96 -12.95 7.56
CA PHE A 156 -1.53 -13.06 6.18
C PHE A 156 -2.02 -11.87 5.38
N VAL A 157 -1.15 -11.38 4.51
CA VAL A 157 -1.46 -10.28 3.60
C VAL A 157 -1.95 -10.84 2.28
N PHE A 158 -3.13 -10.45 1.85
CA PHE A 158 -3.69 -10.76 0.54
C PHE A 158 -3.56 -9.55 -0.37
N ALA A 159 -3.17 -9.79 -1.62
CA ALA A 159 -3.09 -8.73 -2.61
C ALA A 159 -3.59 -9.21 -3.97
N VAL A 160 -4.17 -8.31 -4.73
CA VAL A 160 -4.62 -8.56 -6.10
C VAL A 160 -3.84 -7.70 -7.07
N THR A 161 -3.58 -8.21 -8.27
CA THR A 161 -2.99 -7.41 -9.35
C THR A 161 -4.00 -6.38 -9.85
N GLY A 162 -3.52 -5.15 -10.13
CA GLY A 162 -4.34 -4.05 -10.61
C GLY A 162 -4.15 -3.70 -12.08
N ASP A 163 -3.29 -4.44 -12.79
CA ASP A 163 -2.95 -4.17 -14.19
C ASP A 163 -3.54 -5.25 -15.11
N THR A 164 -4.21 -4.81 -16.17
CA THR A 164 -4.78 -5.67 -17.22
C THR A 164 -3.72 -6.30 -18.14
N SER A 165 -2.47 -5.87 -18.05
CA SER A 165 -1.36 -6.40 -18.84
C SER A 165 -0.68 -7.63 -18.21
N SER A 166 -0.94 -7.91 -16.93
CA SER A 166 -0.47 -9.08 -16.20
C SER A 166 -1.59 -10.09 -16.00
N GLU A 167 -1.25 -11.38 -15.89
CA GLU A 167 -2.23 -12.39 -15.47
C GLU A 167 -2.87 -11.94 -14.14
N GLU A 168 -4.20 -11.89 -14.09
CA GLU A 168 -4.96 -11.59 -12.89
C GLU A 168 -4.66 -12.62 -11.82
N LYS A 169 -4.04 -12.18 -10.71
CA LYS A 169 -3.62 -13.08 -9.63
C LYS A 169 -3.99 -12.52 -8.27
N VAL A 170 -4.31 -13.45 -7.37
CA VAL A 170 -4.38 -13.17 -5.93
C VAL A 170 -3.13 -13.76 -5.29
N PHE A 171 -2.43 -12.95 -4.55
CA PHE A 171 -1.25 -13.33 -3.78
C PHE A 171 -1.60 -13.43 -2.31
N ARG A 172 -1.00 -14.39 -1.61
CA ARG A 172 -1.07 -14.51 -0.16
C ARG A 172 0.36 -14.53 0.38
N PHE A 173 0.72 -13.53 1.15
CA PHE A 173 2.04 -13.41 1.76
C PHE A 173 1.98 -13.77 3.24
N ASN A 174 2.96 -14.54 3.70
CA ASN A 174 3.16 -14.81 5.12
C ASN A 174 3.87 -13.63 5.81
N ALA A 175 4.04 -13.73 7.13
CA ALA A 175 4.73 -12.70 7.93
C ALA A 175 6.20 -12.43 7.49
N LYS A 176 6.82 -13.35 6.71
CA LYS A 176 8.15 -13.15 6.12
C LYS A 176 8.10 -12.45 4.76
N GLY A 177 6.90 -12.32 4.16
CA GLY A 177 6.71 -11.75 2.83
C GLY A 177 6.91 -12.75 1.69
N ASP A 178 6.95 -14.06 2.00
CA ASP A 178 7.03 -15.13 1.00
C ASP A 178 5.61 -15.48 0.54
N ASN A 179 5.47 -15.71 -0.79
CA ASN A 179 4.24 -16.16 -1.44
C ASN A 179 4.30 -17.66 -1.66
#